data_335735aabddd113f446df97728598b66
#
_entry.id   335735aabddd113f446df97728598b66
#
_cell.length_a   1.000
_cell.length_b   1.000
_cell.length_c   1.000
_cell.angle_alpha   90.00
_cell.angle_beta   90.00
_cell.angle_gamma   90.00
#
_symmetry.space_group_name_H-M   'P 1'
#
loop_
_entity.id
_entity.type
_entity.pdbx_description
1 polymer ?
#
loop_
_entity_poly.entity_id
_entity_poly.type
_entity_poly.pdbx_seq_one_letter_code
_entity_poly.pdbx_strand_id
1 'polypeptide(L)'
;METKVIETANGKILVVHSDDVIITDGQSALEFVANLFYEHDCLHIALNKAAITEEFFKLSTGVAGEVAQKFANYRYHVAIIGDFSGYTSKPLQDYIYESNKGRTLCFVADEDEAIKRLS
;
A
#
# COMPACT_ATOMS: atom_id res chain seq x y z
N MET A 1 10.07 0.55 -12.94
CA MET A 1 9.09 -0.12 -12.06
C MET A 1 9.07 -1.61 -12.40
N GLU A 2 9.14 -2.44 -11.39
CA GLU A 2 9.14 -3.89 -11.57
C GLU A 2 7.87 -4.47 -10.96
N THR A 3 7.23 -5.41 -11.63
CA THR A 3 6.02 -6.06 -11.17
C THR A 3 6.20 -7.57 -11.23
N LYS A 4 5.88 -8.23 -10.12
CA LYS A 4 6.00 -9.68 -9.98
C LYS A 4 4.66 -10.23 -9.53
N VAL A 5 4.20 -11.31 -10.15
CA VAL A 5 2.96 -12.00 -9.79
C VAL A 5 3.29 -13.17 -8.88
N ILE A 6 2.64 -13.22 -7.72
CA ILE A 6 2.77 -14.34 -6.78
C ILE A 6 1.44 -15.06 -6.73
N GLU A 7 1.45 -16.36 -7.06
CA GLU A 7 0.26 -17.20 -6.96
C GLU A 7 0.17 -17.78 -5.53
N THR A 8 -0.99 -17.66 -4.92
CA THR A 8 -1.25 -18.27 -3.62
C THR A 8 -2.50 -19.15 -3.68
N ALA A 9 -2.75 -19.92 -2.63
CA ALA A 9 -3.95 -20.74 -2.53
C ALA A 9 -5.23 -19.89 -2.61
N ASN A 10 -5.16 -18.62 -2.24
CA ASN A 10 -6.29 -17.69 -2.18
C ASN A 10 -6.34 -16.72 -3.36
N GLY A 11 -5.48 -16.88 -4.35
CA GLY A 11 -5.44 -16.02 -5.54
C GLY A 11 -4.09 -15.37 -5.77
N LYS A 12 -4.08 -14.38 -6.65
CA LYS A 12 -2.86 -13.67 -7.03
C LYS A 12 -2.56 -12.50 -6.11
N ILE A 13 -1.27 -12.22 -5.93
CA ILE A 13 -0.78 -11.00 -5.28
C ILE A 13 0.22 -10.37 -6.25
N LEU A 14 0.10 -9.08 -6.48
CA LEU A 14 1.10 -8.33 -7.25
C LEU A 14 2.08 -7.70 -6.29
N VAL A 15 3.37 -7.92 -6.53
CA VAL A 15 4.44 -7.24 -5.79
C VAL A 15 5.08 -6.24 -6.75
N VAL A 16 4.96 -4.96 -6.43
CA VAL A 16 5.42 -3.86 -7.27
C VAL A 16 6.55 -3.14 -6.56
N HIS A 17 7.63 -2.89 -7.26
CA HIS A 17 8.77 -2.11 -6.75
C HIS A 17 9.02 -0.93 -7.67
N SER A 18 9.11 0.27 -7.10
CA SER A 18 9.46 1.48 -7.82
C SER A 18 10.48 2.29 -7.03
N ASP A 19 11.50 2.79 -7.70
CA ASP A 19 12.46 3.73 -7.11
C ASP A 19 11.95 5.17 -7.19
N ASP A 20 10.91 5.41 -8.00
CA ASP A 20 10.28 6.72 -8.17
C ASP A 20 8.96 6.77 -7.41
N VAL A 21 8.59 7.98 -6.98
CA VAL A 21 7.30 8.20 -6.33
C VAL A 21 6.18 8.08 -7.37
N ILE A 22 5.23 7.18 -7.11
CA ILE A 22 4.06 6.95 -7.96
C ILE A 22 2.80 7.53 -7.30
N ILE A 23 2.67 7.35 -5.98
CA ILE A 23 1.50 7.78 -5.23
C ILE A 23 1.80 9.10 -4.52
N THR A 24 1.08 10.16 -4.90
CA THR A 24 1.22 11.49 -4.32
C THR A 24 -0.05 11.96 -3.63
N ASP A 25 -1.19 11.38 -3.98
CA ASP A 25 -2.50 11.72 -3.42
C ASP A 25 -3.49 10.59 -3.68
N GLY A 26 -4.76 10.78 -3.33
CA GLY A 26 -5.79 9.77 -3.54
C GLY A 26 -6.02 9.45 -5.01
N GLN A 27 -5.99 10.47 -5.88
CA GLN A 27 -6.24 10.27 -7.31
C GLN A 27 -5.13 9.45 -7.97
N SER A 28 -3.86 9.77 -7.70
CA SER A 28 -2.73 8.99 -8.25
C SER A 28 -2.73 7.57 -7.71
N ALA A 29 -3.13 7.37 -6.45
CA ALA A 29 -3.26 6.03 -5.87
C ALA A 29 -4.32 5.21 -6.63
N LEU A 30 -5.48 5.80 -6.88
CA LEU A 30 -6.55 5.13 -7.61
C LEU A 30 -6.12 4.77 -9.04
N GLU A 31 -5.50 5.72 -9.74
CA GLU A 31 -5.02 5.47 -11.11
C GLU A 31 -4.00 4.34 -11.14
N PHE A 32 -3.09 4.30 -10.19
CA PHE A 32 -2.06 3.27 -10.11
C PHE A 32 -2.70 1.88 -9.94
N VAL A 33 -3.57 1.70 -8.94
CA VAL A 33 -4.16 0.40 -8.67
C VAL A 33 -5.16 -0.02 -9.75
N ALA A 34 -5.87 0.93 -10.36
CA ALA A 34 -6.80 0.65 -11.46
C ALA A 34 -6.07 0.16 -12.70
N ASN A 35 -4.91 0.74 -13.02
CA ASN A 35 -4.09 0.28 -14.13
C ASN A 35 -3.58 -1.16 -13.89
N LEU A 36 -3.17 -1.46 -12.67
CA LEU A 36 -2.74 -2.81 -12.32
C LEU A 36 -3.90 -3.81 -12.41
N PHE A 37 -5.08 -3.42 -11.97
CA PHE A 37 -6.27 -4.26 -12.08
C PHE A 37 -6.62 -4.54 -13.54
N TYR A 38 -6.53 -3.53 -14.39
CA TYR A 38 -6.79 -3.68 -15.82
C TYR A 38 -5.82 -4.68 -16.47
N GLU A 39 -4.54 -4.62 -16.10
CA GLU A 39 -3.51 -5.48 -16.68
C GLU A 39 -3.52 -6.90 -16.09
N HIS A 40 -3.78 -7.04 -14.80
CA HIS A 40 -3.55 -8.29 -14.07
C HIS A 40 -4.79 -8.89 -13.40
N ASP A 41 -5.91 -8.18 -13.38
CA ASP A 41 -7.14 -8.62 -12.72
C ASP A 41 -6.89 -9.00 -11.25
N CYS A 42 -6.21 -8.12 -10.51
CA CYS A 42 -5.78 -8.37 -9.14
C CYS A 42 -6.05 -7.16 -8.24
N LEU A 43 -6.64 -7.43 -7.07
CA LEU A 43 -6.96 -6.42 -6.07
C LEU A 43 -6.00 -6.42 -4.87
N HIS A 44 -5.01 -7.31 -4.87
CA HIS A 44 -4.07 -7.50 -3.76
C HIS A 44 -2.68 -7.09 -4.22
N ILE A 45 -2.17 -5.98 -3.66
CA ILE A 45 -0.95 -5.35 -4.16
C ILE A 45 -0.01 -5.05 -3.00
N ALA A 46 1.25 -5.44 -3.15
CA ALA A 46 2.33 -5.03 -2.25
C ALA A 46 3.18 -3.99 -2.98
N LEU A 47 3.51 -2.91 -2.30
CA LEU A 47 4.23 -1.78 -2.89
C LEU A 47 5.28 -1.27 -1.90
N ASN A 48 6.47 -0.94 -2.40
CA ASN A 48 7.53 -0.44 -1.54
C ASN A 48 7.31 1.02 -1.12
N LYS A 49 7.80 1.35 0.07
CA LYS A 49 7.62 2.68 0.69
C LYS A 49 8.11 3.83 -0.20
N ALA A 50 9.22 3.64 -0.94
CA ALA A 50 9.78 4.69 -1.79
C ALA A 50 8.84 5.12 -2.93
N ALA A 51 7.88 4.31 -3.29
CA ALA A 51 6.89 4.63 -4.31
C ALA A 51 5.81 5.61 -3.82
N ILE A 52 5.81 5.96 -2.54
CA ILE A 52 4.79 6.79 -1.91
C ILE A 52 5.43 8.08 -1.41
N THR A 53 4.80 9.22 -1.68
CA THR A 53 5.30 10.52 -1.23
C THR A 53 5.44 10.57 0.29
N GLU A 54 6.48 11.25 0.80
CA GLU A 54 6.65 11.45 2.23
C GLU A 54 5.48 12.23 2.86
N GLU A 55 4.75 13.01 2.08
CA GLU A 55 3.56 13.72 2.56
C GLU A 55 2.51 12.75 3.11
N PHE A 56 2.46 11.52 2.60
CA PHE A 56 1.58 10.47 3.13
C PHE A 56 1.82 10.26 4.62
N PHE A 57 3.09 10.29 5.05
CA PHE A 57 3.49 9.97 6.42
C PHE A 57 3.39 11.18 7.36
N LYS A 58 2.94 12.31 6.86
CA LYS A 58 2.57 13.49 7.64
C LYS A 58 1.04 13.53 7.68
N LEU A 59 0.43 13.00 8.73
CA LEU A 59 -1.03 12.82 8.76
C LEU A 59 -1.81 14.12 8.58
N SER A 60 -1.23 15.24 9.01
CA SER A 60 -1.87 16.56 8.86
C SER A 60 -2.11 16.97 7.40
N THR A 61 -1.42 16.35 6.44
CA THR A 61 -1.63 16.65 5.02
C THR A 61 -2.92 16.06 4.48
N GLY A 62 -3.46 15.01 5.13
CA GLY A 62 -4.64 14.31 4.67
C GLY A 62 -4.37 13.29 3.57
N VAL A 63 -3.15 13.17 3.07
CA VAL A 63 -2.83 12.26 1.96
C VAL A 63 -3.11 10.80 2.33
N ALA A 64 -2.69 10.36 3.52
CA ALA A 64 -2.92 8.99 3.95
C ALA A 64 -4.41 8.64 3.97
N GLY A 65 -5.24 9.54 4.48
CA GLY A 65 -6.69 9.37 4.52
C GLY A 65 -7.30 9.29 3.13
N GLU A 66 -6.87 10.15 2.21
CA GLU A 66 -7.34 10.13 0.82
C GLU A 66 -6.98 8.82 0.13
N VAL A 67 -5.76 8.36 0.29
CA VAL A 67 -5.27 7.11 -0.32
C VAL A 67 -6.04 5.92 0.23
N ALA A 68 -6.15 5.81 1.55
CA ALA A 68 -6.87 4.71 2.19
C ALA A 68 -8.34 4.69 1.78
N GLN A 69 -8.97 5.86 1.65
CA GLN A 69 -10.37 5.97 1.24
C GLN A 69 -10.56 5.41 -0.18
N LYS A 70 -9.64 5.72 -1.11
CA LYS A 70 -9.71 5.20 -2.47
C LYS A 70 -9.59 3.68 -2.49
N PHE A 71 -8.64 3.13 -1.73
CA PHE A 71 -8.49 1.68 -1.66
C PHE A 71 -9.74 1.02 -1.09
N ALA A 72 -10.31 1.57 -0.02
CA ALA A 72 -11.52 1.03 0.59
C ALA A 72 -12.72 1.09 -0.36
N ASN A 73 -12.91 2.22 -1.04
CA ASN A 73 -14.05 2.42 -1.93
C ASN A 73 -14.05 1.43 -3.10
N TYR A 74 -12.88 1.06 -3.59
CA TYR A 74 -12.75 0.17 -4.75
C TYR A 74 -12.27 -1.23 -4.36
N ARG A 75 -12.26 -1.54 -3.06
CA ARG A 75 -11.97 -2.87 -2.50
C ARG A 75 -10.58 -3.41 -2.79
N TYR A 76 -9.60 -2.50 -2.87
CA TYR A 76 -8.21 -2.90 -2.97
C TYR A 76 -7.65 -3.25 -1.61
N HIS A 77 -6.69 -4.17 -1.59
CA HIS A 77 -5.92 -4.55 -0.41
C HIS A 77 -4.47 -4.26 -0.72
N VAL A 78 -3.87 -3.32 0.00
CA VAL A 78 -2.51 -2.85 -0.30
C VAL A 78 -1.64 -2.98 0.93
N ALA A 79 -0.48 -3.61 0.77
CA ALA A 79 0.55 -3.68 1.80
C ALA A 79 1.72 -2.80 1.39
N ILE A 80 2.13 -1.89 2.26
CA ILE A 80 3.30 -1.03 2.03
C ILE A 80 4.49 -1.64 2.75
N ILE A 81 5.53 -1.96 1.99
CA ILE A 81 6.75 -2.61 2.49
C ILE A 81 7.79 -1.54 2.80
N GLY A 82 8.30 -1.50 4.02
CA GLY A 82 9.36 -0.58 4.38
C GLY A 82 9.72 -0.63 5.85
N ASP A 83 10.68 0.21 6.21
CA ASP A 83 11.06 0.44 7.59
C ASP A 83 10.39 1.73 8.06
N PHE A 84 9.46 1.61 9.01
CA PHE A 84 8.70 2.73 9.55
C PHE A 84 9.18 3.14 10.95
N SER A 85 10.27 2.56 11.43
CA SER A 85 10.80 2.81 12.77
C SER A 85 11.36 4.22 12.95
N GLY A 86 11.71 4.89 11.85
CA GLY A 86 12.23 6.26 11.89
C GLY A 86 11.17 7.32 12.14
N TYR A 87 9.88 6.97 12.06
CA TYR A 87 8.80 7.91 12.31
C TYR A 87 8.48 7.95 13.79
N THR A 88 8.62 9.12 14.40
CA THR A 88 8.43 9.31 15.84
C THR A 88 7.10 9.94 16.21
N SER A 89 6.33 10.39 15.22
CA SER A 89 5.01 10.99 15.45
C SER A 89 4.05 9.96 16.03
N LYS A 90 3.49 10.26 17.20
CA LYS A 90 2.51 9.36 17.82
C LYS A 90 1.24 9.17 16.97
N PRO A 91 0.66 10.24 16.40
CA PRO A 91 -0.49 10.05 15.52
C PRO A 91 -0.22 9.09 14.36
N LEU A 92 0.97 9.15 13.74
CA LEU A 92 1.33 8.24 12.67
C LEU A 92 1.52 6.82 13.17
N GLN A 93 2.18 6.64 14.31
CA GLN A 93 2.34 5.32 14.91
C GLN A 93 0.98 4.68 15.21
N ASP A 94 0.04 5.46 15.76
CA ASP A 94 -1.31 5.00 16.03
C ASP A 94 -2.05 4.65 14.74
N TYR A 95 -1.89 5.46 13.69
CA TYR A 95 -2.49 5.22 12.38
C TYR A 95 -2.01 3.89 11.79
N ILE A 96 -0.70 3.65 11.82
CA ILE A 96 -0.11 2.40 11.32
C ILE A 96 -0.64 1.21 12.12
N TYR A 97 -0.66 1.33 13.43
CA TYR A 97 -1.16 0.27 14.31
C TYR A 97 -2.62 -0.08 14.01
N GLU A 98 -3.48 0.93 13.88
CA GLU A 98 -4.90 0.71 13.58
C GLU A 98 -5.10 0.16 12.17
N SER A 99 -4.34 0.67 11.19
CA SER A 99 -4.41 0.17 9.80
C SER A 99 -4.05 -1.30 9.73
N ASN A 100 -3.07 -1.73 10.51
CA ASN A 100 -2.61 -3.12 10.52
C ASN A 100 -3.62 -4.10 11.13
N LYS A 101 -4.64 -3.61 11.81
CA LYS A 101 -5.74 -4.44 12.28
C LYS A 101 -6.73 -4.80 11.17
N GLY A 102 -6.78 -4.00 10.13
CA GLY A 102 -7.67 -4.20 8.99
C GLY A 102 -6.96 -4.84 7.82
N ARG A 103 -7.65 -4.86 6.66
CA ARG A 103 -7.15 -5.51 5.46
C ARG A 103 -7.03 -4.59 4.25
N THR A 104 -7.47 -3.33 4.37
CA THR A 104 -7.44 -2.38 3.24
C THR A 104 -6.04 -1.87 2.98
N LEU A 105 -5.36 -1.43 4.03
CA LEU A 105 -4.02 -0.87 3.95
C LEU A 105 -3.24 -1.36 5.15
N CYS A 106 -2.09 -1.97 4.91
CA CYS A 106 -1.22 -2.41 6.00
C CYS A 106 0.23 -2.04 5.72
N PHE A 107 1.04 -2.04 6.78
CA PHE A 107 2.43 -1.63 6.74
C PHE A 107 3.26 -2.79 7.27
N VAL A 108 4.16 -3.29 6.45
CA VAL A 108 4.91 -4.52 6.71
C VAL A 108 6.40 -4.28 6.49
N ALA A 109 7.23 -5.15 7.08
CA ALA A 109 8.67 -4.98 7.05
C ALA A 109 9.31 -5.54 5.77
N ASP A 110 8.71 -6.58 5.19
CA ASP A 110 9.30 -7.27 4.05
C ASP A 110 8.23 -7.92 3.16
N GLU A 111 8.68 -8.47 2.03
CA GLU A 111 7.80 -9.09 1.05
C GLU A 111 7.08 -10.32 1.63
N ASP A 112 7.76 -11.14 2.41
CA ASP A 112 7.17 -12.35 2.99
C ASP A 112 5.98 -11.99 3.89
N GLU A 113 6.13 -10.95 4.70
CA GLU A 113 5.04 -10.46 5.55
C GLU A 113 3.89 -9.91 4.72
N ALA A 114 4.21 -9.19 3.63
CA ALA A 114 3.20 -8.68 2.72
C ALA A 114 2.38 -9.81 2.11
N ILE A 115 3.03 -10.87 1.65
CA ILE A 115 2.35 -12.04 1.08
C ILE A 115 1.43 -12.69 2.11
N LYS A 116 1.88 -12.84 3.35
CA LYS A 116 1.06 -13.40 4.42
C LYS A 116 -0.19 -12.55 4.69
N ARG A 117 -0.01 -11.23 4.70
CA ARG A 117 -1.12 -10.31 4.99
C ARG A 117 -2.13 -10.24 3.85
N LEU A 118 -1.68 -10.41 2.63
CA LEU A 118 -2.53 -10.29 1.43
C LEU A 118 -3.14 -11.61 0.97
N SER A 119 -2.65 -12.72 1.47
CA SER A 119 -3.17 -14.04 1.08
C SER A 119 -4.32 -14.59 1.97
#